data_2a40374d2d232029ea2a8fee7195b380
#
_entry.id   2a40374d2d232029ea2a8fee7195b380
#
_cell.length_a   1.000
_cell.length_b   1.000
_cell.length_c   1.000
_cell.angle_alpha   90.00
_cell.angle_beta   90.00
_cell.angle_gamma   90.00
#
_symmetry.space_group_name_H-M   'P 1'
#
loop_
_entity.id
_entity.type
_entity.pdbx_description
1 polymer ?
#
loop_
_entity_poly.entity_id
_entity_poly.type
_entity_poly.pdbx_seq_one_letter_code
_entity_poly.pdbx_strand_id
1 'polypeptide(L)'
;MGKPVKYTALAALTFLTASLSLAPQIASAASAETVKAGKEVAFDRKKGNCLACHQAGDGVSPGDIGPPLLAMKARFPDRAKLREQIYDSRIANPDTRMPPFGAYGILSDSEIDAIVDYLLTL
;
A
#
# COMPACT_ATOMS: atom_id res chain seq x y z
N MET A 1 -77.56 -29.95 -1.03
CA MET A 1 -76.96 -28.90 -0.14
C MET A 1 -75.50 -29.32 0.12
N GLY A 2 -74.61 -28.91 -0.76
CA GLY A 2 -73.18 -29.20 -0.64
C GLY A 2 -72.42 -27.97 -0.03
N LYS A 3 -71.67 -28.23 1.01
CA LYS A 3 -70.86 -27.19 1.67
C LYS A 3 -69.57 -27.01 0.89
N PRO A 4 -69.07 -25.75 0.73
CA PRO A 4 -67.80 -25.50 0.07
C PRO A 4 -66.65 -25.82 0.98
N VAL A 5 -65.63 -26.53 0.49
CA VAL A 5 -64.34 -26.80 1.13
C VAL A 5 -63.42 -25.59 0.90
N LYS A 6 -62.99 -24.98 2.00
CA LYS A 6 -62.03 -23.87 1.96
C LYS A 6 -60.62 -24.44 1.90
N TYR A 7 -59.93 -24.23 0.78
CA TYR A 7 -58.50 -24.53 0.66
C TYR A 7 -57.68 -23.36 1.25
N THR A 8 -57.04 -23.58 2.35
CA THR A 8 -56.04 -22.68 2.93
C THR A 8 -54.71 -22.91 2.19
N ALA A 9 -54.33 -21.94 1.37
CA ALA A 9 -53.04 -21.97 0.70
C ALA A 9 -51.94 -21.64 1.73
N LEU A 10 -51.06 -22.62 2.00
CA LEU A 10 -49.84 -22.44 2.77
C LEU A 10 -48.77 -21.82 1.87
N ALA A 11 -48.50 -20.53 2.03
CA ALA A 11 -47.41 -19.86 1.34
C ALA A 11 -46.08 -20.26 2.02
N ALA A 12 -45.29 -21.10 1.37
CA ALA A 12 -43.94 -21.43 1.80
C ALA A 12 -43.03 -20.27 1.43
N LEU A 13 -42.58 -19.54 2.45
CA LEU A 13 -41.60 -18.47 2.33
C LEU A 13 -40.19 -19.07 2.34
N THR A 14 -39.61 -19.26 1.13
CA THR A 14 -38.21 -19.71 0.99
C THR A 14 -37.27 -18.55 1.27
N PHE A 15 -36.63 -18.60 2.43
CA PHE A 15 -35.52 -17.68 2.77
C PHE A 15 -34.28 -18.11 1.96
N LEU A 16 -33.95 -17.31 0.96
CA LEU A 16 -32.69 -17.41 0.22
C LEU A 16 -31.59 -16.78 1.07
N THR A 17 -30.86 -17.60 1.83
CA THR A 17 -29.67 -17.12 2.59
C THR A 17 -28.51 -16.93 1.62
N ALA A 18 -28.25 -15.66 1.25
CA ALA A 18 -27.06 -15.29 0.51
C ALA A 18 -25.84 -15.41 1.44
N SER A 19 -25.08 -16.49 1.31
CA SER A 19 -23.80 -16.66 2.00
C SER A 19 -22.77 -15.72 1.39
N LEU A 20 -22.49 -14.61 2.07
CA LEU A 20 -21.42 -13.68 1.70
C LEU A 20 -20.09 -14.34 2.06
N SER A 21 -19.44 -14.98 1.09
CA SER A 21 -18.12 -15.59 1.26
C SER A 21 -17.09 -14.45 1.38
N LEU A 22 -16.66 -14.13 2.61
CA LEU A 22 -15.45 -13.33 2.84
C LEU A 22 -14.25 -14.21 2.43
N ALA A 23 -13.79 -14.08 1.19
CA ALA A 23 -12.50 -14.65 0.81
C ALA A 23 -11.40 -13.91 1.58
N PRO A 24 -10.47 -14.61 2.25
CA PRO A 24 -9.32 -13.94 2.87
C PRO A 24 -8.52 -13.25 1.76
N GLN A 25 -8.38 -11.94 1.87
CA GLN A 25 -7.44 -11.19 1.04
C GLN A 25 -6.03 -11.59 1.48
N ILE A 26 -5.43 -12.50 0.74
CA ILE A 26 -4.02 -12.82 0.88
C ILE A 26 -3.29 -11.57 0.42
N ALA A 27 -2.66 -10.85 1.34
CA ALA A 27 -1.73 -9.79 1.00
C ALA A 27 -0.64 -10.43 0.14
N SER A 28 -0.69 -10.18 -1.17
CA SER A 28 0.30 -10.70 -2.11
C SER A 28 1.64 -10.06 -1.75
N ALA A 29 2.64 -10.90 -1.47
CA ALA A 29 4.01 -10.41 -1.37
C ALA A 29 4.39 -9.72 -2.69
N ALA A 30 5.10 -8.59 -2.59
CA ALA A 30 5.53 -7.86 -3.77
C ALA A 30 6.36 -8.76 -4.68
N SER A 31 6.13 -8.68 -5.98
CA SER A 31 6.92 -9.44 -6.94
C SER A 31 8.37 -8.92 -7.00
N ALA A 32 9.31 -9.78 -7.39
CA ALA A 32 10.70 -9.36 -7.58
C ALA A 32 10.83 -8.23 -8.62
N GLU A 33 9.94 -8.21 -9.62
CA GLU A 33 9.88 -7.14 -10.62
C GLU A 33 9.42 -5.82 -10.02
N THR A 34 8.39 -5.83 -9.16
CA THR A 34 7.92 -4.61 -8.48
C THR A 34 9.00 -4.05 -7.57
N VAL A 35 9.69 -4.91 -6.81
CA VAL A 35 10.81 -4.52 -5.95
C VAL A 35 11.95 -3.90 -6.76
N LYS A 36 12.31 -4.51 -7.91
CA LYS A 36 13.32 -3.98 -8.80
C LYS A 36 12.92 -2.62 -9.37
N ALA A 37 11.69 -2.49 -9.87
CA ALA A 37 11.18 -1.22 -10.38
C ALA A 37 11.19 -0.13 -9.30
N GLY A 38 10.79 -0.47 -8.07
CA GLY A 38 10.83 0.43 -6.92
C GLY A 38 12.24 0.93 -6.61
N LYS A 39 13.24 0.05 -6.64
CA LYS A 39 14.65 0.41 -6.50
C LYS A 39 15.11 1.38 -7.59
N GLU A 40 14.78 1.08 -8.85
CA GLU A 40 15.15 1.92 -10.00
C GLU A 40 14.57 3.33 -9.84
N VAL A 41 13.29 3.45 -9.52
CA VAL A 41 12.64 4.76 -9.29
C VAL A 41 13.23 5.48 -8.08
N ALA A 42 13.49 4.76 -6.98
CA ALA A 42 14.08 5.35 -5.78
C ALA A 42 15.49 5.94 -6.04
N PHE A 43 16.27 5.31 -6.93
CA PHE A 43 17.64 5.71 -7.22
C PHE A 43 17.76 6.66 -8.42
N ASP A 44 16.70 6.79 -9.22
CA ASP A 44 16.68 7.71 -10.36
C ASP A 44 16.76 9.16 -9.88
N ARG A 45 17.82 9.86 -10.29
CA ARG A 45 18.06 11.26 -9.95
C ARG A 45 17.02 12.25 -10.46
N LYS A 46 16.24 11.83 -11.45
CA LYS A 46 15.16 12.65 -12.04
C LYS A 46 13.79 12.35 -11.45
N LYS A 47 13.71 11.33 -10.56
CA LYS A 47 12.46 10.88 -9.92
C LYS A 47 12.60 10.90 -8.40
N GLY A 48 12.71 9.73 -7.77
CA GLY A 48 12.78 9.62 -6.31
C GLY A 48 14.03 10.24 -5.71
N ASN A 49 15.18 9.99 -6.34
CA ASN A 49 16.48 10.49 -5.90
C ASN A 49 16.75 10.32 -4.39
N CYS A 50 16.27 9.21 -3.81
CA CYS A 50 16.32 8.95 -2.37
C CYS A 50 17.75 8.95 -1.83
N LEU A 51 18.71 8.52 -2.66
CA LEU A 51 20.14 8.52 -2.29
C LEU A 51 20.72 9.91 -2.09
N ALA A 52 20.09 10.97 -2.58
CA ALA A 52 20.56 12.33 -2.30
C ALA A 52 20.55 12.66 -0.79
N CYS A 53 19.69 11.99 -0.02
CA CYS A 53 19.49 12.25 1.40
C CYS A 53 19.68 11.01 2.28
N HIS A 54 19.42 9.81 1.76
CA HIS A 54 19.39 8.56 2.54
C HIS A 54 20.41 7.54 2.06
N GLN A 55 21.03 6.86 2.99
CA GLN A 55 21.68 5.57 2.71
C GLN A 55 20.59 4.51 2.51
N ALA A 56 20.65 3.74 1.42
CA ALA A 56 19.69 2.67 1.12
C ALA A 56 20.38 1.53 0.35
N GLY A 57 20.22 0.31 0.80
CA GLY A 57 20.70 -0.90 0.15
C GLY A 57 22.15 -0.79 -0.33
N ASP A 58 22.38 -1.09 -1.61
CA ASP A 58 23.66 -1.01 -2.31
C ASP A 58 23.90 0.33 -3.02
N GLY A 59 23.15 1.37 -2.66
CA GLY A 59 23.28 2.71 -3.23
C GLY A 59 24.68 3.30 -3.02
N VAL A 60 25.23 3.90 -4.08
CA VAL A 60 26.60 4.46 -4.07
C VAL A 60 26.55 5.96 -3.75
N SER A 61 27.49 6.41 -2.89
CA SER A 61 27.64 7.82 -2.50
C SER A 61 26.36 8.46 -1.97
N PRO A 62 25.71 7.85 -0.97
CA PRO A 62 24.48 8.40 -0.40
C PRO A 62 24.77 9.67 0.40
N GLY A 63 23.75 10.56 0.46
CA GLY A 63 23.73 11.67 1.41
C GLY A 63 23.41 11.19 2.84
N ASP A 64 23.53 12.12 3.77
CA ASP A 64 23.36 11.91 5.22
C ASP A 64 22.30 12.85 5.85
N ILE A 65 21.55 13.57 5.02
CA ILE A 65 20.48 14.48 5.46
C ILE A 65 19.33 13.74 6.12
N GLY A 66 18.97 12.57 5.57
CA GLY A 66 17.93 11.70 6.08
C GLY A 66 18.51 10.48 6.80
N PRO A 67 17.71 9.80 7.66
CA PRO A 67 18.18 8.61 8.34
C PRO A 67 18.43 7.46 7.32
N PRO A 68 19.36 6.53 7.63
CA PRO A 68 19.55 5.32 6.81
C PRO A 68 18.26 4.52 6.68
N LEU A 69 17.97 4.04 5.47
CA LEU A 69 16.82 3.20 5.19
C LEU A 69 17.19 1.73 5.42
N LEU A 70 17.24 1.36 6.70
CA LEU A 70 17.60 0.02 7.17
C LEU A 70 16.50 -0.52 8.07
N ALA A 71 16.32 -1.85 8.08
CA ALA A 71 15.32 -2.54 8.87
C ALA A 71 13.91 -1.94 8.71
N MET A 72 13.57 -1.57 7.48
CA MET A 72 12.36 -0.79 7.19
C MET A 72 11.09 -1.53 7.58
N LYS A 73 11.04 -2.84 7.41
CA LYS A 73 9.89 -3.65 7.84
C LYS A 73 9.67 -3.63 9.35
N ALA A 74 10.74 -3.55 10.14
CA ALA A 74 10.63 -3.45 11.60
C ALA A 74 10.24 -2.02 12.05
N ARG A 75 10.74 -1.01 11.35
CA ARG A 75 10.44 0.41 11.64
C ARG A 75 9.05 0.83 11.18
N PHE A 76 8.57 0.24 10.09
CA PHE A 76 7.26 0.47 9.50
C PHE A 76 6.53 -0.86 9.30
N PRO A 77 6.02 -1.46 10.38
CA PRO A 77 5.26 -2.71 10.27
C PRO A 77 3.96 -2.53 9.47
N ASP A 78 3.40 -1.32 9.47
CA ASP A 78 2.28 -0.93 8.63
C ASP A 78 2.78 -0.31 7.32
N ARG A 79 2.58 -1.03 6.22
CA ARG A 79 2.92 -0.59 4.85
C ARG A 79 2.27 0.76 4.50
N ALA A 80 1.04 1.00 4.96
CA ALA A 80 0.31 2.24 4.67
C ALA A 80 1.01 3.45 5.31
N LYS A 81 1.60 3.29 6.49
CA LYS A 81 2.36 4.36 7.14
C LYS A 81 3.66 4.69 6.42
N LEU A 82 4.36 3.70 5.88
CA LEU A 82 5.53 3.96 5.05
C LEU A 82 5.13 4.67 3.75
N ARG A 83 4.03 4.24 3.13
CA ARG A 83 3.48 4.90 1.94
C ARG A 83 3.11 6.35 2.21
N GLU A 84 2.39 6.63 3.29
CA GLU A 84 2.02 7.98 3.73
C GLU A 84 3.26 8.87 3.91
N GLN A 85 4.31 8.33 4.54
CA GLN A 85 5.58 9.03 4.76
C GLN A 85 6.25 9.45 3.44
N ILE A 86 6.16 8.65 2.39
CA ILE A 86 6.69 8.99 1.06
C ILE A 86 5.73 9.92 0.32
N TYR A 87 4.44 9.67 0.42
CA TYR A 87 3.43 10.47 -0.26
C TYR A 87 3.44 11.92 0.22
N ASP A 88 3.37 12.13 1.53
CA ASP A 88 3.45 13.45 2.16
C ASP A 88 4.06 13.37 3.57
N SER A 89 5.36 13.49 3.64
CA SER A 89 6.13 13.44 4.89
C SER A 89 5.77 14.56 5.88
N ARG A 90 5.14 15.64 5.42
CA ARG A 90 4.72 16.77 6.25
C ARG A 90 3.58 16.42 7.20
N ILE A 91 2.83 15.35 6.90
CA ILE A 91 1.77 14.85 7.81
C ILE A 91 2.38 14.42 9.14
N ALA A 92 3.53 13.74 9.10
CA ALA A 92 4.22 13.29 10.31
C ALA A 92 5.16 14.36 10.89
N ASN A 93 5.78 15.18 10.05
CA ASN A 93 6.69 16.26 10.47
C ASN A 93 6.54 17.47 9.54
N PRO A 94 5.85 18.54 9.95
CA PRO A 94 5.65 19.73 9.13
C PRO A 94 6.96 20.43 8.72
N ASP A 95 8.03 20.28 9.50
CA ASP A 95 9.32 20.89 9.25
C ASP A 95 10.30 19.98 8.47
N THR A 96 9.78 18.89 7.89
CA THR A 96 10.61 17.93 7.15
C THR A 96 11.27 18.57 5.92
N ARG A 97 12.48 18.10 5.59
CA ARG A 97 13.16 18.41 4.32
C ARG A 97 12.85 17.39 3.22
N MET A 98 12.20 16.27 3.58
CA MET A 98 11.81 15.25 2.62
C MET A 98 10.69 15.79 1.71
N PRO A 99 10.84 15.76 0.38
CA PRO A 99 9.79 16.23 -0.52
C PRO A 99 8.49 15.42 -0.37
N PRO A 100 7.33 16.05 -0.50
CA PRO A 100 6.04 15.36 -0.52
C PRO A 100 5.77 14.78 -1.92
N PHE A 101 6.41 13.67 -2.23
CA PHE A 101 6.51 13.11 -3.57
C PHE A 101 5.17 12.87 -4.26
N GLY A 102 4.19 12.33 -3.53
CA GLY A 102 2.84 12.10 -4.06
C GLY A 102 2.01 13.38 -4.09
N ALA A 103 1.99 14.13 -3.00
CA ALA A 103 1.16 15.31 -2.88
C ALA A 103 1.52 16.41 -3.91
N TYR A 104 2.78 16.44 -4.39
CA TYR A 104 3.23 17.36 -5.42
C TYR A 104 3.31 16.72 -6.82
N GLY A 105 2.88 15.47 -6.97
CA GLY A 105 2.89 14.77 -8.26
C GLY A 105 4.31 14.52 -8.81
N ILE A 106 5.33 14.47 -7.94
CA ILE A 106 6.72 14.14 -8.33
C ILE A 106 6.80 12.68 -8.73
N LEU A 107 6.09 11.82 -8.01
CA LEU A 107 5.94 10.40 -8.25
C LEU A 107 4.46 10.04 -8.37
N SER A 108 4.14 9.10 -9.25
CA SER A 108 2.82 8.50 -9.32
C SER A 108 2.55 7.56 -8.14
N ASP A 109 1.28 7.25 -7.89
CA ASP A 109 0.87 6.31 -6.86
C ASP A 109 1.54 4.93 -7.04
N SER A 110 1.62 4.44 -8.27
CA SER A 110 2.27 3.15 -8.58
C SER A 110 3.77 3.18 -8.36
N GLU A 111 4.45 4.28 -8.62
CA GLU A 111 5.88 4.45 -8.34
C GLU A 111 6.13 4.48 -6.82
N ILE A 112 5.28 5.17 -6.07
CA ILE A 112 5.35 5.19 -4.60
C ILE A 112 5.14 3.79 -4.05
N ASP A 113 4.13 3.04 -4.54
CA ASP A 113 3.86 1.68 -4.11
C ASP A 113 5.04 0.74 -4.39
N ALA A 114 5.67 0.85 -5.56
CA ALA A 114 6.86 0.08 -5.90
C ALA A 114 8.06 0.43 -5.00
N ILE A 115 8.27 1.72 -4.70
CA ILE A 115 9.32 2.16 -3.76
C ILE A 115 9.08 1.58 -2.37
N VAL A 116 7.83 1.61 -1.87
CA VAL A 116 7.47 1.00 -0.58
C VAL A 116 7.83 -0.48 -0.55
N ASP A 117 7.50 -1.22 -1.62
CA ASP A 117 7.80 -2.64 -1.72
C ASP A 117 9.31 -2.90 -1.73
N TYR A 118 10.09 -2.07 -2.42
CA TYR A 118 11.55 -2.14 -2.34
C TYR A 118 12.08 -1.85 -0.93
N LEU A 119 11.64 -0.76 -0.31
CA LEU A 119 12.11 -0.36 1.02
C LEU A 119 11.83 -1.43 2.08
N LEU A 120 10.71 -2.12 2.00
CA LEU A 120 10.37 -3.20 2.93
C LEU A 120 11.27 -4.44 2.81
N THR A 121 12.17 -4.48 1.80
CA THR A 121 13.21 -5.52 1.68
C THR A 121 14.51 -5.15 2.38
N LEU A 122 14.67 -3.91 2.86
CA LEU A 122 15.89 -3.38 3.48
C LEU A 122 15.95 -3.58 4.99
#